data_fe30d005ec5aca4e788bbad333803286
#
_entry.id   fe30d005ec5aca4e788bbad333803286
#
_cell.length_a   1.000
_cell.length_b   1.000
_cell.length_c   1.000
_cell.angle_alpha   90.00
_cell.angle_beta   90.00
_cell.angle_gamma   90.00
#
_symmetry.space_group_name_H-M   'P 1'
#
loop_
_entity.id
_entity.type
_entity.pdbx_description
1 polymer ?
#
loop_
_entity_poly.entity_id
_entity_poly.type
_entity_poly.pdbx_seq_one_letter_code
_entity_poly.pdbx_strand_id
1 'polypeptide(L)'
;MSQTVKAVRIEAFGGPEVMKFVDVAVGEPGPGEARIRHRAIGTNFIDIYQRAGVYPNPLPLQMGMEGSGTVEAVGKGVTHIKVGDRVAYADNPPGAYCEARVMPAKPLIKIPKAISFETGAAMMLKGMTAHYLLKRTANLQKGHTILFHAAAGGVGLIGMQIAKRLGVTVIGTVGSDEKAVLAKKYGCDHTIIYTRENVAERVKAITKGRGVDVVFDSVGKDTFQGSLDSLRKYGLMVTYGNSSGKVPPVDIALLKGSLFLTRPSLFPYTQSREELELTANDLVKLVASKAIHIPLERTYAFADVQQAHRDL
;
A
#
# COMPACT_ATOMS: atom_id res chain seq x y z
N MET A 1 -26.74 -0.09 -21.65
CA MET A 1 -27.02 1.37 -21.74
C MET A 1 -25.91 2.10 -20.99
N SER A 2 -25.42 3.20 -21.54
CA SER A 2 -24.45 4.05 -20.83
C SER A 2 -25.14 4.74 -19.64
N GLN A 3 -24.44 4.84 -18.52
CA GLN A 3 -24.89 5.58 -17.33
C GLN A 3 -23.89 6.71 -17.06
N THR A 4 -24.39 7.85 -16.56
CA THR A 4 -23.54 8.95 -16.11
C THR A 4 -23.29 8.83 -14.62
N VAL A 5 -22.05 8.95 -14.18
CA VAL A 5 -21.64 8.83 -12.77
C VAL A 5 -20.65 9.94 -12.40
N LYS A 6 -20.53 10.24 -11.13
CA LYS A 6 -19.52 11.17 -10.61
C LYS A 6 -18.16 10.49 -10.51
N ALA A 7 -17.12 11.22 -10.92
CA ALA A 7 -15.72 10.85 -10.77
C ALA A 7 -14.89 12.06 -10.32
N VAL A 8 -13.71 11.81 -9.76
CA VAL A 8 -12.75 12.85 -9.39
C VAL A 8 -11.61 12.87 -10.38
N ARG A 9 -11.36 14.04 -10.96
CA ARG A 9 -10.33 14.27 -11.98
C ARG A 9 -9.49 15.48 -11.63
N ILE A 10 -8.25 15.48 -12.08
CA ILE A 10 -7.36 16.64 -12.04
C ILE A 10 -6.96 17.02 -13.47
N GLU A 11 -6.92 18.33 -13.73
CA GLU A 11 -6.47 18.92 -15.02
C GLU A 11 -5.05 19.48 -14.90
N ALA A 12 -4.55 19.66 -13.67
CA ALA A 12 -3.20 20.11 -13.34
C ALA A 12 -2.73 19.46 -12.04
N PHE A 13 -1.42 19.34 -11.87
CA PHE A 13 -0.84 18.89 -10.60
C PHE A 13 -0.94 20.00 -9.55
N GLY A 14 -1.12 19.60 -8.26
CA GLY A 14 -1.25 20.58 -7.19
C GLY A 14 -1.70 20.00 -5.86
N GLY A 15 -2.22 20.86 -5.00
CA GLY A 15 -2.81 20.52 -3.72
C GLY A 15 -4.19 19.85 -3.86
N PRO A 16 -4.86 19.50 -2.74
CA PRO A 16 -6.17 18.84 -2.79
C PRO A 16 -7.25 19.59 -3.60
N GLU A 17 -7.12 20.90 -3.72
CA GLU A 17 -8.05 21.79 -4.45
C GLU A 17 -8.10 21.52 -5.96
N VAL A 18 -7.09 20.88 -6.56
CA VAL A 18 -7.10 20.55 -7.99
C VAL A 18 -8.04 19.39 -8.32
N MET A 19 -8.46 18.61 -7.31
CA MET A 19 -9.41 17.51 -7.49
C MET A 19 -10.82 18.05 -7.69
N LYS A 20 -11.38 17.81 -8.87
CA LYS A 20 -12.72 18.28 -9.26
C LYS A 20 -13.65 17.12 -9.56
N PHE A 21 -14.90 17.24 -9.14
CA PHE A 21 -15.94 16.31 -9.56
C PHE A 21 -16.34 16.59 -11.01
N VAL A 22 -16.39 15.52 -11.78
CA VAL A 22 -16.84 15.54 -13.18
C VAL A 22 -17.87 14.44 -13.40
N ASP A 23 -18.75 14.66 -14.36
CA ASP A 23 -19.65 13.63 -14.86
C ASP A 23 -18.94 12.82 -15.95
N VAL A 24 -18.92 11.51 -15.80
CA VAL A 24 -18.33 10.58 -16.77
C VAL A 24 -19.35 9.55 -17.26
N ALA A 25 -19.36 9.30 -18.54
CA ALA A 25 -20.18 8.25 -19.12
C ALA A 25 -19.48 6.88 -18.90
N VAL A 26 -20.21 5.92 -18.32
CA VAL A 26 -19.75 4.55 -18.13
C VAL A 26 -20.58 3.63 -19.02
N GLY A 27 -19.94 3.01 -20.00
CA GLY A 27 -20.55 2.14 -21.01
C GLY A 27 -20.64 0.67 -20.58
N GLU A 28 -20.89 -0.19 -21.58
CA GLU A 28 -20.78 -1.63 -21.41
C GLU A 28 -19.32 -2.06 -21.47
N PRO A 29 -18.92 -3.10 -20.71
CA PRO A 29 -17.57 -3.62 -20.75
C PRO A 29 -17.26 -4.33 -22.07
N GLY A 30 -16.10 -4.04 -22.64
CA GLY A 30 -15.55 -4.75 -23.80
C GLY A 30 -14.99 -6.13 -23.42
N PRO A 31 -14.43 -6.89 -24.38
CA PRO A 31 -13.80 -8.18 -24.11
C PRO A 31 -12.70 -8.05 -23.07
N GLY A 32 -12.71 -8.93 -22.04
CA GLY A 32 -11.74 -8.91 -20.94
C GLY A 32 -11.97 -7.85 -19.87
N GLU A 33 -13.04 -7.04 -19.98
CA GLU A 33 -13.35 -5.97 -19.04
C GLU A 33 -14.56 -6.32 -18.14
N ALA A 34 -14.71 -5.55 -17.06
CA ALA A 34 -15.90 -5.60 -16.21
C ALA A 34 -16.30 -4.18 -15.81
N ARG A 35 -17.62 -3.97 -15.60
CA ARG A 35 -18.15 -2.77 -14.98
C ARG A 35 -18.37 -3.02 -13.49
N ILE A 36 -17.84 -2.13 -12.66
CA ILE A 36 -17.94 -2.21 -11.21
C ILE A 36 -18.65 -0.96 -10.70
N ARG A 37 -19.59 -1.17 -9.76
CA ARG A 37 -20.16 -0.13 -8.90
C ARG A 37 -19.38 -0.10 -7.60
N HIS A 38 -18.65 0.98 -7.32
CA HIS A 38 -17.92 1.12 -6.05
C HIS A 38 -18.89 1.25 -4.87
N ARG A 39 -18.49 0.63 -3.75
CA ARG A 39 -19.13 0.76 -2.45
C ARG A 39 -18.19 1.43 -1.46
N ALA A 40 -16.89 1.27 -1.67
CA ALA A 40 -15.85 1.97 -0.94
C ALA A 40 -14.62 2.18 -1.84
N ILE A 41 -13.89 3.24 -1.57
CA ILE A 41 -12.68 3.65 -2.29
C ILE A 41 -11.57 3.83 -1.25
N GLY A 42 -10.39 3.28 -1.52
CA GLY A 42 -9.23 3.42 -0.65
C GLY A 42 -8.42 4.67 -1.01
N THR A 43 -8.05 5.45 0.00
CA THR A 43 -7.13 6.57 -0.14
C THR A 43 -5.74 6.16 0.26
N ASN A 44 -4.75 6.49 -0.56
CA ASN A 44 -3.37 6.04 -0.40
C ASN A 44 -2.38 7.18 -0.63
N PHE A 45 -1.21 7.11 -0.01
CA PHE A 45 -0.18 8.14 -0.15
C PHE A 45 0.31 8.30 -1.59
N ILE A 46 0.23 7.24 -2.41
CA ILE A 46 0.55 7.30 -3.84
C ILE A 46 -0.42 8.22 -4.62
N ASP A 47 -1.67 8.33 -4.19
CA ASP A 47 -2.65 9.23 -4.80
C ASP A 47 -2.21 10.70 -4.62
N ILE A 48 -1.59 11.02 -3.46
CA ILE A 48 -0.97 12.33 -3.21
C ILE A 48 0.20 12.55 -4.17
N TYR A 49 1.09 11.55 -4.36
CA TYR A 49 2.22 11.66 -5.28
C TYR A 49 1.77 11.90 -6.73
N GLN A 50 0.71 11.21 -7.16
CA GLN A 50 0.16 11.37 -8.50
C GLN A 50 -0.50 12.75 -8.65
N ARG A 51 -1.32 13.17 -7.68
CA ARG A 51 -1.94 14.48 -7.67
C ARG A 51 -0.92 15.64 -7.67
N ALA A 52 0.15 15.50 -6.89
CA ALA A 52 1.18 16.52 -6.75
C ALA A 52 2.25 16.49 -7.88
N GLY A 53 2.17 15.54 -8.83
CA GLY A 53 3.14 15.40 -9.91
C GLY A 53 4.49 14.79 -9.52
N VAL A 54 4.63 14.23 -8.31
CA VAL A 54 5.83 13.50 -7.88
C VAL A 54 5.99 12.21 -8.69
N TYR A 55 4.87 11.55 -9.00
CA TYR A 55 4.75 10.46 -9.96
C TYR A 55 3.81 10.91 -11.08
N PRO A 56 4.33 11.62 -12.10
CA PRO A 56 3.50 12.23 -13.12
C PRO A 56 2.80 11.17 -13.97
N ASN A 57 1.53 11.43 -14.24
CA ASN A 57 0.71 10.72 -15.21
C ASN A 57 0.22 11.73 -16.26
N PRO A 58 -0.18 11.28 -17.46
CA PRO A 58 -0.82 12.15 -18.43
C PRO A 58 -2.07 12.82 -17.85
N LEU A 59 -2.24 14.11 -18.14
CA LEU A 59 -3.42 14.89 -17.78
C LEU A 59 -4.36 14.98 -18.99
N PRO A 60 -5.70 15.05 -18.75
CA PRO A 60 -6.39 14.98 -17.45
C PRO A 60 -6.33 13.59 -16.82
N LEU A 61 -6.16 13.54 -15.50
CA LEU A 61 -6.01 12.28 -14.76
C LEU A 61 -7.23 12.03 -13.86
N GLN A 62 -7.89 10.89 -14.03
CA GLN A 62 -8.87 10.39 -13.06
C GLN A 62 -8.14 9.73 -11.89
N MET A 63 -8.49 10.15 -10.68
CA MET A 63 -7.76 9.79 -9.46
C MET A 63 -8.13 8.42 -8.90
N GLY A 64 -7.25 7.91 -8.00
CA GLY A 64 -7.49 6.74 -7.15
C GLY A 64 -7.02 5.42 -7.75
N MET A 65 -6.40 4.59 -6.91
CA MET A 65 -5.79 3.32 -7.33
C MET A 65 -6.45 2.09 -6.71
N GLU A 66 -7.32 2.26 -5.73
CA GLU A 66 -7.86 1.17 -4.93
C GLU A 66 -9.36 1.34 -4.70
N GLY A 67 -10.11 0.25 -4.80
CA GLY A 67 -11.54 0.27 -4.54
C GLY A 67 -12.12 -1.12 -4.33
N SER A 68 -13.35 -1.14 -3.84
CA SER A 68 -14.17 -2.33 -3.70
C SER A 68 -15.61 -2.05 -4.08
N GLY A 69 -16.30 -3.06 -4.56
CA GLY A 69 -17.66 -2.88 -5.02
C GLY A 69 -18.30 -4.16 -5.54
N THR A 70 -19.35 -3.97 -6.31
CA THR A 70 -20.12 -5.06 -6.93
C THR A 70 -19.94 -5.05 -8.44
N VAL A 71 -19.75 -6.20 -9.04
CA VAL A 71 -19.70 -6.36 -10.49
C VAL A 71 -21.10 -6.16 -11.06
N GLU A 72 -21.27 -5.16 -11.95
CA GLU A 72 -22.55 -4.88 -12.63
C GLU A 72 -22.66 -5.54 -14.00
N ALA A 73 -21.53 -5.68 -14.69
CA ALA A 73 -21.48 -6.33 -16.00
C ALA A 73 -20.08 -6.92 -16.25
N VAL A 74 -20.01 -7.93 -17.10
CA VAL A 74 -18.76 -8.56 -17.54
C VAL A 74 -18.72 -8.67 -19.05
N GLY A 75 -17.58 -8.39 -19.64
CA GLY A 75 -17.32 -8.52 -21.06
C GLY A 75 -17.02 -9.97 -21.48
N LYS A 76 -16.95 -10.19 -22.78
CA LYS A 76 -16.63 -11.51 -23.35
C LYS A 76 -15.25 -11.98 -22.85
N GLY A 77 -15.14 -13.27 -22.49
CA GLY A 77 -13.89 -13.89 -22.05
C GLY A 77 -13.56 -13.73 -20.57
N VAL A 78 -14.36 -12.98 -19.80
CA VAL A 78 -14.21 -12.90 -18.34
C VAL A 78 -14.87 -14.10 -17.68
N THR A 79 -14.09 -14.95 -17.00
CA THR A 79 -14.58 -16.22 -16.41
C THR A 79 -14.40 -16.29 -14.90
N HIS A 80 -13.49 -15.51 -14.32
CA HIS A 80 -13.15 -15.59 -12.90
C HIS A 80 -14.06 -14.77 -11.97
N ILE A 81 -14.89 -13.88 -12.53
CA ILE A 81 -15.93 -13.10 -11.84
C ILE A 81 -17.22 -13.12 -12.64
N LYS A 82 -18.34 -12.80 -11.99
CA LYS A 82 -19.68 -12.68 -12.60
C LYS A 82 -20.45 -11.52 -11.99
N VAL A 83 -21.52 -11.12 -12.65
CA VAL A 83 -22.48 -10.12 -12.15
C VAL A 83 -22.94 -10.48 -10.75
N GLY A 84 -22.96 -9.50 -9.85
CA GLY A 84 -23.29 -9.64 -8.44
C GLY A 84 -22.11 -10.03 -7.53
N ASP A 85 -20.97 -10.44 -8.08
CA ASP A 85 -19.79 -10.74 -7.25
C ASP A 85 -19.30 -9.48 -6.52
N ARG A 86 -18.91 -9.66 -5.26
CA ARG A 86 -18.22 -8.67 -4.45
C ARG A 86 -16.74 -8.75 -4.77
N VAL A 87 -16.15 -7.62 -5.12
CA VAL A 87 -14.75 -7.55 -5.55
C VAL A 87 -14.01 -6.39 -4.88
N ALA A 88 -12.71 -6.54 -4.78
CA ALA A 88 -11.78 -5.47 -4.42
C ALA A 88 -10.56 -5.54 -5.34
N TYR A 89 -9.87 -4.42 -5.50
CA TYR A 89 -8.70 -4.32 -6.36
C TYR A 89 -7.78 -3.16 -5.96
N ALA A 90 -6.51 -3.26 -6.38
CA ALA A 90 -5.61 -2.15 -6.55
C ALA A 90 -4.99 -2.27 -7.94
N ASP A 91 -5.02 -1.20 -8.74
CA ASP A 91 -4.63 -1.24 -10.14
C ASP A 91 -4.02 0.08 -10.63
N ASN A 92 -3.29 -0.01 -11.74
CA ASN A 92 -2.74 1.09 -12.50
C ASN A 92 -3.07 0.89 -13.98
N PRO A 93 -3.59 1.88 -14.72
CA PRO A 93 -3.70 3.29 -14.37
C PRO A 93 -4.79 3.60 -13.33
N PRO A 94 -4.65 4.76 -12.62
CA PRO A 94 -5.65 5.24 -11.67
C PRO A 94 -7.04 5.38 -12.27
N GLY A 95 -8.05 5.63 -11.43
CA GLY A 95 -9.43 5.84 -11.85
C GLY A 95 -10.46 5.28 -10.87
N ALA A 96 -10.03 4.91 -9.66
CA ALA A 96 -10.94 4.35 -8.66
C ALA A 96 -11.84 5.41 -7.99
N TYR A 97 -11.46 6.71 -8.04
CA TYR A 97 -12.28 7.76 -7.45
C TYR A 97 -13.49 8.09 -8.34
N CYS A 98 -14.43 7.17 -8.39
CA CYS A 98 -15.69 7.29 -9.12
C CYS A 98 -16.75 6.37 -8.53
N GLU A 99 -18.00 6.63 -8.83
CA GLU A 99 -19.11 5.78 -8.38
C GLU A 99 -19.16 4.44 -9.12
N ALA A 100 -18.78 4.44 -10.42
CA ALA A 100 -18.65 3.22 -11.22
C ALA A 100 -17.62 3.42 -12.34
N ARG A 101 -17.01 2.31 -12.79
CA ARG A 101 -16.09 2.33 -13.94
C ARG A 101 -16.11 1.01 -14.70
N VAL A 102 -15.79 1.09 -15.99
CA VAL A 102 -15.34 -0.08 -16.76
C VAL A 102 -13.82 -0.15 -16.63
N MET A 103 -13.30 -1.34 -16.41
CA MET A 103 -11.86 -1.58 -16.27
C MET A 103 -11.52 -3.02 -16.69
N PRO A 104 -10.24 -3.33 -16.96
CA PRO A 104 -9.81 -4.71 -17.11
C PRO A 104 -10.30 -5.57 -15.94
N ALA A 105 -10.85 -6.74 -16.21
CA ALA A 105 -11.33 -7.63 -15.16
C ALA A 105 -10.19 -8.33 -14.41
N LYS A 106 -9.00 -8.41 -15.01
CA LYS A 106 -7.84 -9.10 -14.46
C LYS A 106 -7.48 -8.71 -13.00
N PRO A 107 -7.45 -7.42 -12.58
CA PRO A 107 -7.09 -7.07 -11.20
C PRO A 107 -8.18 -7.33 -10.17
N LEU A 108 -9.39 -7.70 -10.58
CA LEU A 108 -10.52 -7.91 -9.69
C LEU A 108 -10.40 -9.20 -8.89
N ILE A 109 -10.34 -9.08 -7.57
CA ILE A 109 -10.29 -10.20 -6.62
C ILE A 109 -11.62 -10.30 -5.89
N LYS A 110 -12.22 -11.49 -5.86
CA LYS A 110 -13.44 -11.74 -5.07
C LYS A 110 -13.16 -11.60 -3.59
N ILE A 111 -14.04 -10.89 -2.89
CA ILE A 111 -14.01 -10.79 -1.44
C ILE A 111 -15.23 -11.49 -0.82
N PRO A 112 -15.03 -12.35 0.20
CA PRO A 112 -16.12 -13.05 0.87
C PRO A 112 -16.98 -12.06 1.68
N LYS A 113 -18.19 -12.49 2.07
CA LYS A 113 -19.12 -11.67 2.89
C LYS A 113 -18.51 -11.26 4.24
N ALA A 114 -17.57 -12.03 4.75
CA ALA A 114 -16.85 -11.73 6.00
C ALA A 114 -15.96 -10.46 5.91
N ILE A 115 -15.65 -9.98 4.71
CA ILE A 115 -14.89 -8.75 4.48
C ILE A 115 -15.88 -7.67 4.03
N SER A 116 -15.99 -6.56 4.77
CA SER A 116 -16.81 -5.42 4.34
C SER A 116 -16.20 -4.76 3.10
N PHE A 117 -16.97 -3.91 2.39
CA PHE A 117 -16.43 -3.17 1.25
C PHE A 117 -15.36 -2.17 1.68
N GLU A 118 -15.54 -1.52 2.83
CA GLU A 118 -14.57 -0.58 3.39
C GLU A 118 -13.24 -1.29 3.68
N THR A 119 -13.30 -2.45 4.32
CA THR A 119 -12.11 -3.29 4.54
C THR A 119 -11.49 -3.71 3.20
N GLY A 120 -12.31 -4.13 2.23
CA GLY A 120 -11.86 -4.49 0.89
C GLY A 120 -11.11 -3.35 0.18
N ALA A 121 -11.62 -2.12 0.29
CA ALA A 121 -11.01 -0.92 -0.30
C ALA A 121 -9.76 -0.44 0.46
N ALA A 122 -9.56 -0.82 1.71
CA ALA A 122 -8.43 -0.39 2.51
C ALA A 122 -7.29 -1.41 2.57
N MET A 123 -7.52 -2.64 2.05
CA MET A 123 -6.56 -3.73 2.21
C MET A 123 -5.74 -4.05 0.97
N MET A 124 -6.26 -3.77 -0.25
CA MET A 124 -5.63 -4.31 -1.46
C MET A 124 -4.27 -3.67 -1.72
N LEU A 125 -4.17 -2.36 -1.84
CA LEU A 125 -2.90 -1.70 -2.12
C LEU A 125 -1.90 -1.89 -0.96
N LYS A 126 -2.31 -1.53 0.25
CA LYS A 126 -1.45 -1.57 1.44
C LYS A 126 -1.11 -3.00 1.86
N GLY A 127 -2.11 -3.87 1.86
CA GLY A 127 -1.93 -5.26 2.29
C GLY A 127 -1.12 -6.09 1.30
N MET A 128 -1.37 -5.97 -0.02
CA MET A 128 -0.53 -6.62 -1.02
C MET A 128 0.90 -6.06 -1.00
N THR A 129 1.06 -4.74 -0.71
CA THR A 129 2.39 -4.15 -0.52
C THR A 129 3.10 -4.78 0.67
N ALA A 130 2.47 -4.85 1.84
CA ALA A 130 3.05 -5.52 3.00
C ALA A 130 3.39 -6.98 2.70
N HIS A 131 2.51 -7.70 2.00
CA HIS A 131 2.68 -9.10 1.65
C HIS A 131 3.91 -9.32 0.76
N TYR A 132 4.03 -8.62 -0.38
CA TYR A 132 5.15 -8.85 -1.28
C TYR A 132 6.48 -8.40 -0.66
N LEU A 133 6.49 -7.29 0.08
CA LEU A 133 7.70 -6.82 0.78
C LEU A 133 8.25 -7.88 1.72
N LEU A 134 7.41 -8.44 2.57
CA LEU A 134 7.82 -9.36 3.62
C LEU A 134 8.08 -10.78 3.10
N LYS A 135 7.19 -11.29 2.23
CA LYS A 135 7.21 -12.69 1.80
C LYS A 135 7.97 -12.94 0.50
N ARG A 136 7.98 -11.97 -0.43
CA ARG A 136 8.56 -12.18 -1.77
C ARG A 136 9.86 -11.42 -1.96
N THR A 137 9.93 -10.12 -1.58
CA THR A 137 11.15 -9.32 -1.72
C THR A 137 12.20 -9.73 -0.70
N ALA A 138 11.86 -9.70 0.58
CA ALA A 138 12.79 -10.01 1.66
C ALA A 138 12.80 -11.50 2.05
N ASN A 139 11.79 -12.26 1.63
CA ASN A 139 11.61 -13.67 1.96
C ASN A 139 11.88 -13.94 3.45
N LEU A 140 11.19 -13.20 4.33
CA LEU A 140 11.44 -13.23 5.75
C LEU A 140 11.23 -14.63 6.35
N GLN A 141 12.14 -15.02 7.21
CA GLN A 141 12.11 -16.29 7.93
C GLN A 141 12.01 -16.06 9.44
N LYS A 142 11.52 -17.05 10.16
CA LYS A 142 11.51 -17.06 11.64
C LYS A 142 12.91 -16.74 12.18
N GLY A 143 12.96 -15.80 13.14
CA GLY A 143 14.21 -15.37 13.77
C GLY A 143 14.90 -14.18 13.11
N HIS A 144 14.45 -13.74 11.91
CA HIS A 144 14.93 -12.47 11.38
C HIS A 144 14.52 -11.31 12.29
N THR A 145 15.33 -10.25 12.30
CA THR A 145 15.03 -8.97 12.94
C THR A 145 14.97 -7.89 11.86
N ILE A 146 13.90 -7.12 11.83
CA ILE A 146 13.69 -6.07 10.81
C ILE A 146 13.54 -4.69 11.44
N LEU A 147 13.95 -3.67 10.68
CA LEU A 147 13.58 -2.29 10.93
C LEU A 147 12.48 -1.90 9.94
N PHE A 148 11.37 -1.38 10.43
CA PHE A 148 10.25 -0.94 9.60
C PHE A 148 9.95 0.54 9.87
N HIS A 149 10.26 1.39 8.89
CA HIS A 149 9.95 2.81 8.99
C HIS A 149 8.45 3.08 8.81
N ALA A 150 7.96 4.16 9.43
CA ALA A 150 6.54 4.50 9.46
C ALA A 150 5.65 3.32 9.93
N ALA A 151 6.04 2.69 11.03
CA ALA A 151 5.41 1.48 11.57
C ALA A 151 3.92 1.66 11.91
N ALA A 152 3.49 2.87 12.27
CA ALA A 152 2.08 3.22 12.50
C ALA A 152 1.32 3.66 11.23
N GLY A 153 1.95 3.60 10.05
CA GLY A 153 1.28 3.87 8.78
C GLY A 153 0.52 2.65 8.24
N GLY A 154 -0.29 2.85 7.21
CA GLY A 154 -1.19 1.81 6.69
C GLY A 154 -0.49 0.50 6.26
N VAL A 155 0.66 0.58 5.56
CA VAL A 155 1.47 -0.61 5.22
C VAL A 155 2.13 -1.19 6.48
N GLY A 156 2.61 -0.32 7.38
CA GLY A 156 3.26 -0.71 8.62
C GLY A 156 2.35 -1.55 9.51
N LEU A 157 1.15 -1.06 9.83
CA LEU A 157 0.20 -1.76 10.72
C LEU A 157 -0.21 -3.13 10.18
N ILE A 158 -0.30 -3.31 8.86
CA ILE A 158 -0.56 -4.62 8.25
C ILE A 158 0.72 -5.46 8.28
N GLY A 159 1.85 -4.87 7.92
CA GLY A 159 3.15 -5.52 7.88
C GLY A 159 3.60 -6.09 9.24
N MET A 160 3.39 -5.33 10.33
CA MET A 160 3.68 -5.80 11.70
C MET A 160 2.96 -7.11 12.01
N GLN A 161 1.67 -7.21 11.69
CA GLN A 161 0.86 -8.39 11.96
C GLN A 161 1.34 -9.60 11.13
N ILE A 162 1.70 -9.38 9.87
CA ILE A 162 2.26 -10.45 9.00
C ILE A 162 3.63 -10.88 9.52
N ALA A 163 4.52 -9.94 9.85
CA ALA A 163 5.86 -10.23 10.37
C ALA A 163 5.80 -11.03 11.68
N LYS A 164 4.92 -10.66 12.60
CA LYS A 164 4.71 -11.40 13.86
C LYS A 164 4.29 -12.84 13.61
N ARG A 165 3.41 -13.09 12.63
CA ARG A 165 3.00 -14.46 12.24
C ARG A 165 4.12 -15.27 11.60
N LEU A 166 5.10 -14.60 10.97
CA LEU A 166 6.31 -15.23 10.45
C LEU A 166 7.35 -15.51 11.53
N GLY A 167 7.14 -15.07 12.78
CA GLY A 167 8.10 -15.22 13.87
C GLY A 167 9.32 -14.28 13.74
N VAL A 168 9.10 -13.11 13.15
CA VAL A 168 10.10 -12.06 12.92
C VAL A 168 10.03 -11.04 14.05
N THR A 169 11.18 -10.60 14.56
CA THR A 169 11.26 -9.49 15.50
C THR A 169 11.20 -8.16 14.76
N VAL A 170 10.30 -7.29 15.16
CA VAL A 170 10.07 -6.01 14.48
C VAL A 170 10.50 -4.83 15.36
N ILE A 171 11.41 -4.02 14.83
CA ILE A 171 11.75 -2.69 15.33
C ILE A 171 11.05 -1.68 14.42
N GLY A 172 10.13 -0.88 14.97
CA GLY A 172 9.35 0.08 14.20
C GLY A 172 9.72 1.52 14.53
N THR A 173 9.84 2.40 13.53
CA THR A 173 9.98 3.83 13.77
C THR A 173 8.66 4.55 13.71
N VAL A 174 8.44 5.49 14.63
CA VAL A 174 7.22 6.30 14.76
C VAL A 174 7.56 7.73 15.16
N GLY A 175 6.63 8.68 14.95
CA GLY A 175 6.85 10.09 15.23
C GLY A 175 6.38 10.55 16.62
N SER A 176 5.58 9.74 17.34
CA SER A 176 5.04 10.11 18.66
C SER A 176 4.79 8.90 19.55
N ASP A 177 4.51 9.16 20.83
CA ASP A 177 4.18 8.13 21.82
C ASP A 177 2.86 7.43 21.49
N GLU A 178 1.85 8.15 21.00
CA GLU A 178 0.56 7.57 20.60
C GLU A 178 0.75 6.60 19.42
N LYS A 179 1.58 6.99 18.45
CA LYS A 179 1.93 6.11 17.32
C LYS A 179 2.76 4.90 17.77
N ALA A 180 3.57 5.02 18.82
CA ALA A 180 4.29 3.90 19.40
C ALA A 180 3.35 2.89 20.06
N VAL A 181 2.36 3.37 20.82
CA VAL A 181 1.30 2.52 21.40
C VAL A 181 0.53 1.79 20.30
N LEU A 182 0.15 2.52 19.23
CA LEU A 182 -0.56 1.94 18.10
C LEU A 182 0.28 0.84 17.40
N ALA A 183 1.55 1.11 17.08
CA ALA A 183 2.43 0.14 16.43
C ALA A 183 2.60 -1.14 17.28
N LYS A 184 2.78 -1.00 18.60
CA LYS A 184 2.86 -2.15 19.54
C LYS A 184 1.59 -2.98 19.56
N LYS A 185 0.41 -2.34 19.56
CA LYS A 185 -0.89 -3.02 19.47
C LYS A 185 -0.98 -3.92 18.23
N TYR A 186 -0.36 -3.53 17.13
CA TYR A 186 -0.35 -4.28 15.88
C TYR A 186 0.85 -5.23 15.71
N GLY A 187 1.68 -5.40 16.73
CA GLY A 187 2.70 -6.45 16.77
C GLY A 187 4.14 -5.98 16.58
N CYS A 188 4.41 -4.67 16.70
CA CYS A 188 5.76 -4.15 16.80
C CYS A 188 6.37 -4.53 18.15
N ASP A 189 7.53 -5.18 18.16
CA ASP A 189 8.18 -5.61 19.40
C ASP A 189 8.93 -4.45 20.08
N HIS A 190 9.58 -3.60 19.29
CA HIS A 190 10.32 -2.43 19.76
C HIS A 190 9.94 -1.20 18.94
N THR A 191 9.72 -0.07 19.58
CA THR A 191 9.46 1.20 18.91
C THR A 191 10.59 2.19 19.15
N ILE A 192 10.95 2.95 18.11
CA ILE A 192 11.91 4.06 18.15
C ILE A 192 11.16 5.32 17.76
N ILE A 193 11.19 6.34 18.61
CA ILE A 193 10.55 7.62 18.35
C ILE A 193 11.60 8.54 17.70
N TYR A 194 11.62 8.55 16.36
CA TYR A 194 12.67 9.20 15.57
C TYR A 194 12.77 10.72 15.77
N THR A 195 11.75 11.35 16.36
CA THR A 195 11.78 12.80 16.69
C THR A 195 12.69 13.13 17.87
N ARG A 196 13.08 12.13 18.65
CA ARG A 196 13.95 12.32 19.85
C ARG A 196 15.03 11.25 20.01
N GLU A 197 15.07 10.24 19.15
CA GLU A 197 16.02 9.12 19.23
C GLU A 197 16.77 8.96 17.90
N ASN A 198 18.07 8.66 17.95
CA ASN A 198 18.83 8.25 16.77
C ASN A 198 18.49 6.80 16.42
N VAL A 199 17.95 6.57 15.22
CA VAL A 199 17.44 5.27 14.81
C VAL A 199 18.53 4.20 14.77
N ALA A 200 19.69 4.49 14.15
CA ALA A 200 20.77 3.53 13.99
C ALA A 200 21.40 3.13 15.34
N GLU A 201 21.58 4.09 16.25
CA GLU A 201 22.10 3.84 17.61
C GLU A 201 21.11 2.97 18.40
N ARG A 202 19.82 3.27 18.33
CA ARG A 202 18.78 2.50 19.01
C ARG A 202 18.68 1.07 18.45
N VAL A 203 18.77 0.90 17.14
CA VAL A 203 18.82 -0.42 16.50
C VAL A 203 20.03 -1.20 17.01
N LYS A 204 21.23 -0.60 17.07
CA LYS A 204 22.41 -1.24 17.61
C LYS A 204 22.24 -1.63 19.08
N ALA A 205 21.65 -0.78 19.91
CA ALA A 205 21.37 -1.10 21.30
C ALA A 205 20.40 -2.29 21.44
N ILE A 206 19.29 -2.29 20.70
CA ILE A 206 18.29 -3.37 20.74
C ILE A 206 18.90 -4.70 20.24
N THR A 207 19.71 -4.65 19.18
CA THR A 207 20.30 -5.84 18.54
C THR A 207 21.67 -6.22 19.13
N LYS A 208 22.10 -5.60 20.23
CA LYS A 208 23.41 -5.82 20.87
C LYS A 208 24.59 -5.64 19.89
N GLY A 209 24.52 -4.65 19.03
CA GLY A 209 25.53 -4.31 18.04
C GLY A 209 25.43 -5.06 16.70
N ARG A 210 24.57 -6.09 16.60
CA ARG A 210 24.46 -6.92 15.37
C ARG A 210 23.89 -6.14 14.16
N GLY A 211 22.91 -5.29 14.37
CA GLY A 211 22.08 -4.70 13.32
C GLY A 211 20.93 -5.60 12.89
N VAL A 212 20.08 -5.13 11.97
CA VAL A 212 18.91 -5.84 11.46
C VAL A 212 19.19 -6.57 10.16
N ASP A 213 18.39 -7.60 9.87
CA ASP A 213 18.51 -8.39 8.64
C ASP A 213 17.97 -7.62 7.43
N VAL A 214 16.87 -6.90 7.62
CA VAL A 214 16.20 -6.14 6.58
C VAL A 214 15.71 -4.80 7.13
N VAL A 215 15.84 -3.74 6.32
CA VAL A 215 15.17 -2.46 6.55
C VAL A 215 14.10 -2.24 5.49
N PHE A 216 12.89 -1.93 5.90
CA PHE A 216 11.79 -1.49 5.03
C PHE A 216 11.60 0.02 5.18
N ASP A 217 11.87 0.77 4.12
CA ASP A 217 11.87 2.23 4.13
C ASP A 217 10.91 2.81 3.08
N SER A 218 9.83 3.42 3.57
CA SER A 218 8.87 4.20 2.77
C SER A 218 9.10 5.70 2.86
N VAL A 219 10.04 6.14 3.68
CA VAL A 219 10.28 7.56 3.99
C VAL A 219 11.22 8.19 2.97
N GLY A 220 12.37 7.58 2.71
CA GLY A 220 13.29 7.96 1.64
C GLY A 220 14.40 8.90 2.11
N LYS A 221 14.40 10.15 1.62
CA LYS A 221 15.51 11.10 1.81
C LYS A 221 16.04 11.17 3.25
N ASP A 222 15.15 11.32 4.22
CA ASP A 222 15.55 11.59 5.62
C ASP A 222 15.98 10.34 6.38
N THR A 223 15.65 9.15 5.89
CA THR A 223 15.92 7.88 6.59
C THR A 223 16.98 7.02 5.93
N PHE A 224 17.32 7.27 4.67
CA PHE A 224 18.14 6.38 3.85
C PHE A 224 19.48 6.04 4.49
N GLN A 225 20.25 7.03 4.98
CA GLN A 225 21.55 6.76 5.59
C GLN A 225 21.41 5.98 6.90
N GLY A 226 20.51 6.40 7.80
CA GLY A 226 20.25 5.68 9.06
C GLY A 226 19.73 4.27 8.84
N SER A 227 19.02 4.04 7.73
CA SER A 227 18.58 2.71 7.30
C SER A 227 19.78 1.82 6.95
N LEU A 228 20.73 2.31 6.16
CA LEU A 228 21.97 1.57 5.83
C LEU A 228 22.80 1.28 7.09
N ASP A 229 22.95 2.27 7.99
CA ASP A 229 23.72 2.16 9.23
C ASP A 229 23.09 1.19 10.25
N SER A 230 21.82 0.88 10.08
CA SER A 230 21.06 -0.06 10.92
C SER A 230 21.22 -1.51 10.49
N LEU A 231 21.71 -1.78 9.27
CA LEU A 231 21.83 -3.13 8.73
C LEU A 231 23.05 -3.88 9.31
N ARG A 232 22.90 -5.20 9.46
CA ARG A 232 24.04 -6.09 9.65
C ARG A 232 24.81 -6.29 8.33
N LYS A 233 25.98 -6.92 8.40
CA LYS A 233 26.66 -7.42 7.19
C LYS A 233 25.70 -8.33 6.39
N TYR A 234 25.70 -8.17 5.07
CA TYR A 234 24.81 -8.88 4.14
C TYR A 234 23.31 -8.59 4.38
N GLY A 235 23.01 -7.44 4.99
CA GLY A 235 21.63 -7.00 5.20
C GLY A 235 21.01 -6.41 3.94
N LEU A 236 19.67 -6.41 3.88
CA LEU A 236 18.89 -5.93 2.75
C LEU A 236 18.20 -4.60 3.07
N MET A 237 18.48 -3.59 2.28
CA MET A 237 17.74 -2.32 2.26
C MET A 237 16.63 -2.40 1.20
N VAL A 238 15.38 -2.28 1.64
CA VAL A 238 14.20 -2.24 0.78
C VAL A 238 13.60 -0.83 0.84
N THR A 239 13.86 0.00 -0.16
CA THR A 239 13.27 1.34 -0.27
C THR A 239 12.06 1.28 -1.20
N TYR A 240 10.85 1.61 -0.69
CA TYR A 240 9.61 1.47 -1.46
C TYR A 240 8.70 2.72 -1.45
N GLY A 241 9.18 3.82 -0.86
CA GLY A 241 8.45 5.09 -0.84
C GLY A 241 9.38 6.30 -0.76
N ASN A 242 8.79 7.50 -0.78
CA ASN A 242 9.49 8.78 -0.77
C ASN A 242 8.72 9.85 0.03
N SER A 243 8.16 9.51 1.20
CA SER A 243 7.29 10.46 1.94
C SER A 243 8.02 11.71 2.42
N SER A 244 9.34 11.64 2.66
CA SER A 244 10.18 12.81 2.97
C SER A 244 10.92 13.38 1.74
N GLY A 245 10.65 12.84 0.57
CA GLY A 245 11.32 13.21 -0.69
C GLY A 245 12.15 12.07 -1.29
N LYS A 246 12.59 12.29 -2.54
CA LYS A 246 13.39 11.30 -3.27
C LYS A 246 14.76 11.13 -2.61
N VAL A 247 15.22 9.89 -2.50
CA VAL A 247 16.61 9.58 -2.15
C VAL A 247 17.51 10.19 -3.23
N PRO A 248 18.57 10.96 -2.84
CA PRO A 248 19.51 11.48 -3.81
C PRO A 248 20.28 10.35 -4.53
N PRO A 249 21.02 10.64 -5.60
CA PRO A 249 21.90 9.65 -6.23
C PRO A 249 22.79 8.95 -5.18
N VAL A 250 22.79 7.61 -5.23
CA VAL A 250 23.47 6.78 -4.25
C VAL A 250 24.84 6.39 -4.78
N ASP A 251 25.90 6.75 -4.07
CA ASP A 251 27.22 6.16 -4.28
C ASP A 251 27.18 4.70 -3.80
N ILE A 252 27.49 3.78 -4.67
CA ILE A 252 27.54 2.34 -4.36
C ILE A 252 28.57 2.03 -3.25
N ALA A 253 29.58 2.87 -3.04
CA ALA A 253 30.53 2.75 -1.94
C ALA A 253 29.88 2.87 -0.55
N LEU A 254 28.65 3.38 -0.45
CA LEU A 254 27.86 3.41 0.78
C LEU A 254 27.39 1.99 1.20
N LEU A 255 27.34 1.03 0.28
CA LEU A 255 26.91 -0.34 0.57
C LEU A 255 28.02 -1.16 1.27
N LYS A 256 28.63 -0.58 2.29
CA LYS A 256 29.68 -1.21 3.09
C LYS A 256 29.14 -2.43 3.84
N GLY A 257 29.96 -3.48 3.93
CA GLY A 257 29.53 -4.74 4.56
C GLY A 257 28.76 -5.66 3.63
N SER A 258 28.90 -5.45 2.30
CA SER A 258 28.22 -6.24 1.25
C SER A 258 26.70 -6.18 1.38
N LEU A 259 26.15 -4.98 1.56
CA LEU A 259 24.72 -4.76 1.66
C LEU A 259 24.04 -4.95 0.31
N PHE A 260 22.77 -5.34 0.37
CA PHE A 260 21.88 -5.38 -0.78
C PHE A 260 20.91 -4.18 -0.73
N LEU A 261 20.67 -3.57 -1.89
CA LEU A 261 19.71 -2.47 -2.05
C LEU A 261 18.72 -2.83 -3.15
N THR A 262 17.44 -2.70 -2.86
CA THR A 262 16.37 -2.88 -3.85
C THR A 262 15.28 -1.82 -3.71
N ARG A 263 14.63 -1.51 -4.85
CA ARG A 263 13.47 -0.60 -4.91
C ARG A 263 12.28 -1.29 -5.60
N PRO A 264 11.55 -2.13 -4.87
CA PRO A 264 10.41 -2.83 -5.43
C PRO A 264 9.17 -1.92 -5.54
N SER A 265 8.23 -2.33 -6.38
CA SER A 265 6.89 -1.76 -6.45
C SER A 265 5.85 -2.88 -6.63
N LEU A 266 4.59 -2.61 -6.30
CA LEU A 266 3.53 -3.63 -6.26
C LEU A 266 3.28 -4.28 -7.63
N PHE A 267 3.18 -3.49 -8.69
CA PHE A 267 2.67 -3.98 -9.98
C PHE A 267 3.54 -5.05 -10.66
N PRO A 268 4.89 -5.02 -10.60
CA PRO A 268 5.70 -6.15 -11.04
C PRO A 268 5.44 -7.45 -10.29
N TYR A 269 5.00 -7.38 -9.02
CA TYR A 269 4.64 -8.55 -8.19
C TYR A 269 3.20 -9.06 -8.40
N THR A 270 2.42 -8.35 -9.23
CA THR A 270 1.02 -8.67 -9.53
C THR A 270 0.75 -8.63 -11.04
N GLN A 271 1.80 -8.76 -11.86
CA GLN A 271 1.72 -8.57 -13.31
C GLN A 271 0.93 -9.70 -13.99
N SER A 272 1.14 -10.95 -13.62
CA SER A 272 0.31 -12.06 -14.09
C SER A 272 -0.89 -12.26 -13.16
N ARG A 273 -1.92 -12.98 -13.64
CA ARG A 273 -3.07 -13.33 -12.81
C ARG A 273 -2.67 -14.24 -11.65
N GLU A 274 -1.76 -15.19 -11.90
CA GLU A 274 -1.22 -16.11 -10.91
C GLU A 274 -0.48 -15.37 -9.80
N GLU A 275 0.38 -14.42 -10.16
CA GLU A 275 1.11 -13.60 -9.17
C GLU A 275 0.20 -12.73 -8.33
N LEU A 276 -0.82 -12.13 -8.96
CA LEU A 276 -1.84 -11.37 -8.26
C LEU A 276 -2.60 -12.26 -7.27
N GLU A 277 -3.07 -13.44 -7.73
CA GLU A 277 -3.81 -14.38 -6.89
C GLU A 277 -2.95 -14.94 -5.75
N LEU A 278 -1.70 -15.24 -5.99
CA LEU A 278 -0.75 -15.65 -4.95
C LEU A 278 -0.70 -14.63 -3.80
N THR A 279 -0.63 -13.35 -4.13
CA THR A 279 -0.52 -12.28 -3.15
C THR A 279 -1.87 -11.92 -2.52
N ALA A 280 -2.89 -11.72 -3.36
CA ALA A 280 -4.20 -11.23 -2.93
C ALA A 280 -5.02 -12.30 -2.19
N ASN A 281 -5.00 -13.56 -2.63
CA ASN A 281 -5.78 -14.62 -1.98
C ASN A 281 -5.23 -14.98 -0.60
N ASP A 282 -3.90 -14.93 -0.40
CA ASP A 282 -3.33 -15.11 0.93
C ASP A 282 -3.74 -13.97 1.87
N LEU A 283 -3.71 -12.72 1.38
CA LEU A 283 -4.21 -11.57 2.12
C LEU A 283 -5.69 -11.71 2.47
N VAL A 284 -6.54 -12.07 1.50
CA VAL A 284 -7.99 -12.29 1.71
C VAL A 284 -8.23 -13.37 2.77
N LYS A 285 -7.48 -14.47 2.74
CA LYS A 285 -7.57 -15.54 3.76
C LYS A 285 -7.22 -15.03 5.15
N LEU A 286 -6.12 -14.27 5.27
CA LEU A 286 -5.67 -13.70 6.55
C LEU A 286 -6.71 -12.74 7.13
N VAL A 287 -7.32 -11.90 6.31
CA VAL A 287 -8.34 -10.93 6.74
C VAL A 287 -9.66 -11.64 7.05
N ALA A 288 -10.14 -12.53 6.18
CA ALA A 288 -11.40 -13.24 6.35
C ALA A 288 -11.41 -14.14 7.60
N SER A 289 -10.27 -14.75 7.92
CA SER A 289 -10.08 -15.56 9.13
C SER A 289 -9.83 -14.72 10.40
N LYS A 290 -9.79 -13.38 10.29
CA LYS A 290 -9.42 -12.45 11.36
C LYS A 290 -8.00 -12.69 11.93
N ALA A 291 -7.15 -13.36 11.16
CA ALA A 291 -5.75 -13.58 11.52
C ALA A 291 -4.94 -12.28 11.49
N ILE A 292 -5.35 -11.34 10.64
CA ILE A 292 -4.91 -9.95 10.66
C ILE A 292 -6.12 -9.03 10.58
N HIS A 293 -5.97 -7.83 11.10
CA HIS A 293 -6.98 -6.77 11.07
C HIS A 293 -6.51 -5.63 10.17
N ILE A 294 -7.42 -5.12 9.32
CA ILE A 294 -7.15 -3.93 8.49
C ILE A 294 -7.62 -2.70 9.27
N PRO A 295 -6.71 -1.79 9.64
CA PRO A 295 -7.11 -0.59 10.37
C PRO A 295 -7.91 0.34 9.45
N LEU A 296 -9.07 0.78 9.93
CA LEU A 296 -9.93 1.79 9.31
C LEU A 296 -10.04 2.95 10.31
N GLU A 297 -9.14 3.93 10.19
CA GLU A 297 -9.08 5.03 11.15
C GLU A 297 -10.19 6.05 10.92
N ARG A 298 -10.47 6.35 9.65
CA ARG A 298 -11.50 7.32 9.24
C ARG A 298 -12.18 6.89 7.94
N THR A 299 -13.46 7.27 7.83
CA THR A 299 -14.26 7.19 6.61
C THR A 299 -14.79 8.57 6.28
N TYR A 300 -14.80 8.91 5.00
CA TYR A 300 -15.27 10.20 4.48
C TYR A 300 -16.39 9.95 3.48
N ALA A 301 -17.32 10.87 3.37
CA ALA A 301 -18.22 10.88 2.23
C ALA A 301 -17.42 11.13 0.94
N PHE A 302 -17.85 10.59 -0.19
CA PHE A 302 -17.13 10.77 -1.47
C PHE A 302 -16.96 12.25 -1.82
N ALA A 303 -17.94 13.08 -1.44
CA ALA A 303 -17.87 14.54 -1.60
C ALA A 303 -16.69 15.19 -0.86
N ASP A 304 -16.20 14.56 0.22
CA ASP A 304 -15.14 15.09 1.10
C ASP A 304 -13.74 14.59 0.71
N VAL A 305 -13.55 14.11 -0.53
CA VAL A 305 -12.29 13.55 -1.01
C VAL A 305 -11.10 14.50 -0.83
N GLN A 306 -11.30 15.82 -0.97
CA GLN A 306 -10.24 16.79 -0.74
C GLN A 306 -9.82 16.83 0.73
N GLN A 307 -10.78 16.70 1.66
CA GLN A 307 -10.47 16.64 3.09
C GLN A 307 -9.76 15.33 3.45
N ALA A 308 -10.19 14.19 2.87
CA ALA A 308 -9.48 12.92 3.05
C ALA A 308 -7.99 13.01 2.64
N HIS A 309 -7.68 13.77 1.59
CA HIS A 309 -6.30 14.01 1.15
C HIS A 309 -5.52 15.00 2.01
N ARG A 310 -6.21 15.89 2.76
CA ARG A 310 -5.53 16.79 3.73
C ARG A 310 -5.17 16.07 5.03
N ASP A 311 -5.98 15.09 5.40
CA ASP A 311 -5.84 14.36 6.67
C ASP A 311 -4.88 13.15 6.54
N LEU A 312 -4.48 12.79 5.29
CA LEU A 312 -3.54 11.71 5.00
C LEU A 312 -2.09 12.21 5.07
#